data_f5fe807f44e05f8858c0b6fa30aa62c6
#
_entry.id   f5fe807f44e05f8858c0b6fa30aa62c6
#
_cell.length_a   1.000
_cell.length_b   1.000
_cell.length_c   1.000
_cell.angle_alpha   90.00
_cell.angle_beta   90.00
_cell.angle_gamma   90.00
#
_symmetry.space_group_name_H-M   'P 1'
#
loop_
_entity.id
_entity.type
_entity.pdbx_description
1 polymer ?
#
loop_
_entity_poly.entity_id
_entity_poly.type
_entity_poly.pdbx_seq_one_letter_code
_entity_poly.pdbx_strand_id
1 'polypeptide(L)'
;MKLTPSDQKMVNEFMRKYADRAYRTPMNAVRLSAEHTDEHRRAIFEVCNMLLQEGIPFYTEVRLTCGCIPDIVCPTHIAPFIEVFSSETMQMFEDLKLHKYPSEFQERSKSGKLKSFIFVNADSFTKEELF
;
A
#
# COMPACT_ATOMS: atom_id res chain seq x y z
N MET A 1 3.98 -0.32 -18.72
CA MET A 1 5.09 -0.51 -17.78
C MET A 1 5.75 -1.86 -18.01
N LYS A 2 7.04 -1.85 -18.20
CA LYS A 2 7.81 -3.08 -18.35
C LYS A 2 8.77 -3.21 -17.16
N LEU A 3 8.62 -4.28 -16.39
CA LEU A 3 9.47 -4.52 -15.22
C LEU A 3 10.80 -5.13 -15.63
N THR A 4 11.85 -4.75 -14.90
CA THR A 4 13.14 -5.45 -15.02
C THR A 4 13.00 -6.87 -14.46
N PRO A 5 13.87 -7.83 -14.87
CA PRO A 5 13.85 -9.17 -14.25
C PRO A 5 14.00 -9.12 -12.73
N SER A 6 14.80 -8.19 -12.21
CA SER A 6 15.00 -7.99 -10.78
C SER A 6 13.69 -7.55 -10.09
N ASP A 7 13.01 -6.57 -10.66
CA ASP A 7 11.73 -6.10 -10.13
C ASP A 7 10.66 -7.19 -10.18
N GLN A 8 10.60 -7.94 -11.28
CA GLN A 8 9.66 -9.05 -11.41
C GLN A 8 9.89 -10.12 -10.35
N LYS A 9 11.15 -10.40 -10.04
CA LYS A 9 11.51 -11.34 -8.98
C LYS A 9 11.05 -10.85 -7.61
N MET A 10 11.27 -9.56 -7.31
CA MET A 10 10.82 -8.94 -6.06
C MET A 10 9.30 -9.01 -5.91
N VAL A 11 8.57 -8.68 -6.98
CA VAL A 11 7.11 -8.76 -6.99
C VAL A 11 6.65 -10.19 -6.70
N ASN A 12 7.21 -11.16 -7.42
CA ASN A 12 6.82 -12.57 -7.28
C ASN A 12 7.08 -13.08 -5.87
N GLU A 13 8.23 -12.78 -5.31
CA GLU A 13 8.61 -13.21 -3.95
C GLU A 13 7.71 -12.57 -2.89
N PHE A 14 7.46 -11.27 -3.00
CA PHE A 14 6.59 -10.56 -2.07
C PHE A 14 5.16 -11.11 -2.10
N MET A 15 4.59 -11.22 -3.29
CA MET A 15 3.21 -11.68 -3.44
C MET A 15 3.05 -13.14 -3.01
N ARG A 16 4.04 -13.99 -3.29
CA ARG A 16 4.02 -15.38 -2.83
C ARG A 16 4.05 -15.47 -1.30
N LYS A 17 4.84 -14.63 -0.65
CA LYS A 17 5.05 -14.68 0.79
C LYS A 17 3.88 -14.07 1.58
N TYR A 18 3.29 -12.98 1.10
CA TYR A 18 2.37 -12.18 1.88
C TYR A 18 0.94 -12.13 1.38
N ALA A 19 0.71 -12.29 0.09
CA ALA A 19 -0.63 -12.16 -0.49
C ALA A 19 -1.43 -13.46 -0.41
N ASP A 20 -2.72 -13.35 -0.08
CA ASP A 20 -3.64 -14.48 -0.11
C ASP A 20 -3.97 -14.82 -1.56
N ARG A 21 -3.66 -16.05 -1.97
CA ARG A 21 -3.87 -16.51 -3.36
C ARG A 21 -5.32 -16.49 -3.79
N ALA A 22 -6.25 -16.70 -2.87
CA ALA A 22 -7.68 -16.74 -3.18
C ALA A 22 -8.25 -15.34 -3.52
N TYR A 23 -7.56 -14.26 -3.12
CA TYR A 23 -8.03 -12.88 -3.28
C TYR A 23 -7.01 -12.02 -4.01
N ARG A 24 -6.39 -12.58 -5.05
CA ARG A 24 -5.40 -11.87 -5.83
C ARG A 24 -6.05 -10.93 -6.83
N THR A 25 -5.58 -9.67 -6.83
CA THR A 25 -5.96 -8.69 -7.83
C THR A 25 -4.87 -8.58 -8.91
N PRO A 26 -5.20 -8.12 -10.12
CA PRO A 26 -4.17 -7.88 -11.14
C PRO A 26 -3.22 -6.77 -10.74
N MET A 27 -1.96 -6.88 -11.17
CA MET A 27 -0.97 -5.81 -11.00
C MET A 27 -1.40 -4.57 -11.79
N ASN A 28 -1.18 -3.38 -11.20
CA ASN A 28 -1.48 -2.09 -11.82
C ASN A 28 -2.97 -1.86 -12.13
N ALA A 29 -3.84 -2.57 -11.44
CA ALA A 29 -5.29 -2.37 -11.55
C ALA A 29 -5.80 -1.59 -10.33
N VAL A 30 -6.59 -0.57 -10.58
CA VAL A 30 -7.22 0.22 -9.51
C VAL A 30 -8.63 -0.32 -9.29
N ARG A 31 -8.86 -0.87 -8.10
CA ARG A 31 -10.18 -1.28 -7.66
C ARG A 31 -10.70 -0.29 -6.64
N LEU A 32 -11.93 0.15 -6.83
CA LEU A 32 -12.60 1.09 -5.93
C LEU A 32 -13.57 0.35 -5.04
N SER A 33 -13.55 0.65 -3.75
CA SER A 33 -14.49 0.08 -2.79
C SER A 33 -15.65 1.02 -2.56
N ALA A 34 -16.88 0.47 -2.60
CA ALA A 34 -18.08 1.23 -2.30
C ALA A 34 -18.13 1.68 -0.83
N GLU A 35 -17.37 1.01 0.04
CA GLU A 35 -17.28 1.36 1.47
C GLU A 35 -16.42 2.60 1.73
N HIS A 36 -15.54 2.96 0.79
CA HIS A 36 -14.74 4.17 0.89
C HIS A 36 -15.55 5.40 0.51
N THR A 37 -15.18 6.56 1.08
CA THR A 37 -15.74 7.84 0.66
C THR A 37 -15.25 8.18 -0.76
N ASP A 38 -15.97 9.08 -1.42
CA ASP A 38 -15.57 9.58 -2.74
C ASP A 38 -14.16 10.19 -2.71
N GLU A 39 -13.86 10.97 -1.67
CA GLU A 39 -12.57 11.57 -1.45
C GLU A 39 -11.45 10.53 -1.30
N HIS A 40 -11.71 9.48 -0.53
CA HIS A 40 -10.77 8.37 -0.36
C HIS A 40 -10.49 7.67 -1.69
N ARG A 41 -11.53 7.38 -2.47
CA ARG A 41 -11.39 6.74 -3.79
C ARG A 41 -10.58 7.61 -4.75
N ARG A 42 -10.80 8.91 -4.77
CA ARG A 42 -10.04 9.84 -5.62
C ARG A 42 -8.57 9.86 -5.25
N ALA A 43 -8.27 9.89 -3.96
CA ALA A 43 -6.90 9.87 -3.48
C ALA A 43 -6.18 8.58 -3.88
N ILE A 44 -6.83 7.42 -3.74
CA ILE A 44 -6.26 6.13 -4.18
C ILE A 44 -5.94 6.18 -5.67
N PHE A 45 -6.87 6.67 -6.49
CA PHE A 45 -6.66 6.78 -7.93
C PHE A 45 -5.46 7.67 -8.26
N GLU A 46 -5.36 8.83 -7.64
CA GLU A 46 -4.25 9.77 -7.88
C GLU A 46 -2.90 9.18 -7.47
N VAL A 47 -2.84 8.52 -6.32
CA VAL A 47 -1.62 7.86 -5.85
C VAL A 47 -1.21 6.76 -6.84
N CYS A 48 -2.15 5.93 -7.27
CA CYS A 48 -1.87 4.87 -8.25
C CYS A 48 -1.37 5.45 -9.58
N ASN A 49 -1.94 6.56 -10.02
CA ASN A 49 -1.49 7.23 -11.24
C ASN A 49 -0.04 7.73 -11.11
N MET A 50 0.32 8.28 -9.97
CA MET A 50 1.70 8.71 -9.69
C MET A 50 2.67 7.53 -9.69
N LEU A 51 2.28 6.42 -9.07
CA LEU A 51 3.09 5.20 -9.06
C LEU A 51 3.31 4.66 -10.47
N LEU A 52 2.25 4.65 -11.26
CA LEU A 52 2.32 4.19 -12.66
C LEU A 52 3.29 5.06 -13.47
N GLN A 53 3.23 6.38 -13.31
CA GLN A 53 4.13 7.32 -13.98
C GLN A 53 5.60 7.11 -13.60
N GLU A 54 5.86 6.72 -12.35
CA GLU A 54 7.20 6.45 -11.86
C GLU A 54 7.68 5.01 -12.15
N GLY A 55 6.85 4.21 -12.80
CA GLY A 55 7.20 2.83 -13.11
C GLY A 55 7.22 1.89 -11.91
N ILE A 56 6.49 2.22 -10.86
CA ILE A 56 6.41 1.40 -9.65
C ILE A 56 5.17 0.49 -9.73
N PRO A 57 5.35 -0.83 -9.77
CA PRO A 57 4.21 -1.75 -9.81
C PRO A 57 3.43 -1.71 -8.49
N PHE A 58 2.11 -1.76 -8.59
CA PHE A 58 1.24 -1.69 -7.43
C PHE A 58 0.05 -2.65 -7.56
N TYR A 59 -0.59 -2.89 -6.42
CA TYR A 59 -1.83 -3.66 -6.31
C TYR A 59 -2.78 -2.90 -5.39
N THR A 60 -4.07 -2.97 -5.70
CA THR A 60 -5.13 -2.46 -4.81
C THR A 60 -6.03 -3.61 -4.38
N GLU A 61 -6.69 -3.48 -3.23
CA GLU A 61 -7.62 -4.48 -2.69
C GLU A 61 -6.99 -5.87 -2.53
N VAL A 62 -5.68 -5.95 -2.30
CA VAL A 62 -5.01 -7.21 -2.03
C VAL A 62 -5.24 -7.59 -0.57
N ARG A 63 -5.75 -8.78 -0.36
CA ARG A 63 -5.84 -9.36 0.97
C ARG A 63 -4.53 -10.07 1.29
N LEU A 64 -3.91 -9.69 2.41
CA LEU A 64 -2.72 -10.37 2.89
C LEU A 64 -3.09 -11.61 3.69
N THR A 65 -2.16 -12.56 3.81
CA THR A 65 -2.38 -13.79 4.59
C THR A 65 -2.70 -13.51 6.06
N CYS A 66 -2.26 -12.37 6.58
CA CYS A 66 -2.61 -11.94 7.94
C CYS A 66 -4.06 -11.40 8.06
N GLY A 67 -4.78 -11.28 6.94
CA GLY A 67 -6.15 -10.79 6.90
C GLY A 67 -6.28 -9.30 6.65
N CYS A 68 -5.19 -8.54 6.65
CA CYS A 68 -5.21 -7.11 6.36
C CYS A 68 -5.40 -6.85 4.87
N ILE A 69 -6.08 -5.74 4.55
CA ILE A 69 -6.27 -5.28 3.17
C ILE A 69 -5.75 -3.85 3.09
N PRO A 70 -4.44 -3.64 2.83
CA PRO A 70 -3.90 -2.29 2.65
C PRO A 70 -4.54 -1.61 1.46
N ASP A 71 -4.61 -0.29 1.49
CA ASP A 71 -5.16 0.47 0.35
C ASP A 71 -4.35 0.21 -0.91
N ILE A 72 -3.02 0.30 -0.82
CA ILE A 72 -2.13 0.07 -1.96
C ILE A 72 -0.91 -0.73 -1.48
N VAL A 73 -0.51 -1.72 -2.29
CA VAL A 73 0.69 -2.53 -2.05
C VAL A 73 1.68 -2.32 -3.19
N CYS A 74 2.92 -1.97 -2.84
CA CYS A 74 4.01 -1.73 -3.79
C CYS A 74 5.19 -2.65 -3.47
N PRO A 75 5.23 -3.87 -4.03
CA PRO A 75 6.24 -4.88 -3.65
C PRO A 75 7.70 -4.48 -3.86
N THR A 76 7.98 -3.54 -4.77
CA THR A 76 9.35 -3.11 -5.06
C THR A 76 9.74 -1.83 -4.33
N HIS A 77 8.79 -1.18 -3.66
CA HIS A 77 9.06 0.06 -2.93
C HIS A 77 9.65 -0.25 -1.56
N ILE A 78 10.50 0.67 -1.06
CA ILE A 78 11.11 0.50 0.26
C ILE A 78 10.06 0.44 1.36
N ALA A 79 8.97 1.21 1.21
CA ALA A 79 7.77 1.10 2.05
C ALA A 79 6.67 0.45 1.20
N PRO A 80 6.41 -0.86 1.38
CA PRO A 80 5.49 -1.57 0.48
C PRO A 80 4.02 -1.26 0.66
N PHE A 81 3.63 -0.59 1.75
CA PHE A 81 2.21 -0.31 2.02
C PHE A 81 1.94 1.19 2.04
N ILE A 82 0.92 1.60 1.29
CA ILE A 82 0.42 2.97 1.29
C ILE A 82 -1.00 2.94 1.83
N GLU A 83 -1.24 3.69 2.89
CA GLU A 83 -2.55 3.86 3.50
C GLU A 83 -3.03 5.29 3.28
N VAL A 84 -4.28 5.42 2.85
CA VAL A 84 -4.91 6.71 2.60
C VAL A 84 -5.90 7.01 3.72
N PHE A 85 -5.67 8.10 4.42
CA PHE A 85 -6.54 8.52 5.53
C PHE A 85 -7.49 9.62 5.09
N SER A 86 -8.79 9.46 5.32
CA SER A 86 -9.78 10.53 5.18
C SER A 86 -10.30 10.97 6.55
N SER A 87 -10.87 10.06 7.33
CA SER A 87 -11.31 10.31 8.70
C SER A 87 -10.48 9.54 9.74
N GLU A 88 -9.69 8.60 9.28
CA GLU A 88 -8.81 7.79 10.12
C GLU A 88 -7.57 8.58 10.53
N THR A 89 -7.04 8.32 11.74
CA THR A 89 -5.80 8.91 12.21
C THR A 89 -4.72 7.83 12.31
N MET A 90 -3.46 8.26 12.42
CA MET A 90 -2.33 7.36 12.66
C MET A 90 -2.56 6.52 13.91
N GLN A 91 -3.08 7.12 14.99
CA GLN A 91 -3.34 6.43 16.24
C GLN A 91 -4.39 5.33 16.05
N MET A 92 -5.44 5.59 15.30
CA MET A 92 -6.46 4.58 15.01
C MET A 92 -5.86 3.41 14.23
N PHE A 93 -5.02 3.70 13.25
CA PHE A 93 -4.33 2.66 12.49
C PHE A 93 -3.45 1.81 13.41
N GLU A 94 -2.64 2.43 14.26
CA GLU A 94 -1.76 1.71 15.19
C GLU A 94 -2.55 0.85 16.17
N ASP A 95 -3.66 1.35 16.69
CA ASP A 95 -4.47 0.64 17.68
C ASP A 95 -5.26 -0.52 17.07
N LEU A 96 -5.78 -0.37 15.86
CA LEU A 96 -6.75 -1.30 15.28
C LEU A 96 -6.17 -2.22 14.21
N LYS A 97 -5.14 -1.81 13.50
CA LYS A 97 -4.66 -2.52 12.30
C LYS A 97 -3.22 -2.98 12.37
N LEU A 98 -2.32 -2.14 12.88
CA LEU A 98 -0.88 -2.40 12.82
C LEU A 98 -0.48 -3.75 13.41
N HIS A 99 -1.04 -4.12 14.55
CA HIS A 99 -0.68 -5.36 15.25
C HIS A 99 -1.03 -6.64 14.47
N LYS A 100 -1.89 -6.53 13.46
CA LYS A 100 -2.29 -7.66 12.61
C LYS A 100 -1.26 -7.97 11.53
N TYR A 101 -0.40 -7.00 11.19
CA TYR A 101 0.65 -7.20 10.21
C TYR A 101 1.78 -8.07 10.78
N PRO A 102 2.53 -8.78 9.91
CA PRO A 102 3.74 -9.48 10.36
C PRO A 102 4.70 -8.51 11.06
N SER A 103 5.41 -9.02 12.06
CA SER A 103 6.30 -8.20 12.90
C SER A 103 7.36 -7.44 12.12
N GLU A 104 7.85 -8.00 11.02
CA GLU A 104 8.83 -7.34 10.13
C GLU A 104 8.33 -6.02 9.54
N PHE A 105 7.00 -5.84 9.42
CA PHE A 105 6.41 -4.59 8.94
C PHE A 105 6.09 -3.60 10.06
N GLN A 106 6.33 -3.98 11.30
CA GLN A 106 6.08 -3.10 12.45
C GLN A 106 7.33 -2.36 12.90
N GLU A 107 8.44 -2.52 12.19
CA GLU A 107 9.71 -1.88 12.50
C GLU A 107 9.62 -0.36 12.33
N ARG A 108 10.25 0.35 13.28
CA ARG A 108 10.27 1.81 13.29
C ARG A 108 11.69 2.34 13.09
N SER A 109 11.77 3.53 12.49
CA SER A 109 13.02 4.28 12.40
C SER A 109 13.40 4.85 13.77
N LYS A 110 14.59 5.45 13.86
CA LYS A 110 15.05 6.12 15.10
C LYS A 110 14.10 7.23 15.56
N SER A 111 13.42 7.88 14.61
CA SER A 111 12.43 8.92 14.92
C SER A 111 11.06 8.36 15.32
N GLY A 112 10.89 7.04 15.35
CA GLY A 112 9.62 6.38 15.69
C GLY A 112 8.67 6.18 14.53
N LYS A 113 9.07 6.55 13.31
CA LYS A 113 8.24 6.39 12.10
C LYS A 113 8.25 4.94 11.60
N LEU A 114 7.09 4.41 11.24
CA LEU A 114 6.98 3.08 10.64
C LEU A 114 7.67 3.07 9.27
N LYS A 115 8.60 2.13 9.09
CA LYS A 115 9.41 2.04 7.86
C LYS A 115 8.67 1.44 6.68
N SER A 116 7.70 0.57 6.93
CA SER A 116 7.03 -0.19 5.87
C SER A 116 5.75 0.45 5.35
N PHE A 117 5.39 1.61 5.89
CA PHE A 117 4.13 2.30 5.56
C PHE A 117 4.38 3.73 5.13
N ILE A 118 3.62 4.15 4.12
CA ILE A 118 3.46 5.56 3.76
C ILE A 118 2.01 5.91 4.04
N PHE A 119 1.79 6.99 4.77
CA PHE A 119 0.45 7.47 5.09
C PHE A 119 0.21 8.78 4.37
N VAL A 120 -0.88 8.85 3.61
CA VAL A 120 -1.25 10.07 2.89
C VAL A 120 -2.62 10.54 3.34
N ASN A 121 -2.77 11.85 3.44
CA ASN A 121 -4.06 12.46 3.75
C ASN A 121 -4.85 12.60 2.45
N ALA A 122 -6.08 12.08 2.42
CA ALA A 122 -6.92 12.11 1.22
C ALA A 122 -7.22 13.53 0.75
N ASP A 123 -7.28 14.50 1.67
CA ASP A 123 -7.58 15.90 1.35
C ASP A 123 -6.43 16.61 0.63
N SER A 124 -5.20 16.29 1.02
CA SER A 124 -4.03 16.94 0.44
C SER A 124 -2.78 16.07 0.64
N PHE A 125 -2.11 15.76 -0.44
CA PHE A 125 -0.84 15.07 -0.41
C PHE A 125 0.01 15.50 -1.60
N THR A 126 1.31 15.30 -1.49
CA THR A 126 2.26 15.64 -2.55
C THR A 126 2.97 14.38 -3.04
N LYS A 127 3.52 14.46 -4.26
CA LYS A 127 4.31 13.37 -4.84
C LYS A 127 5.51 13.01 -3.97
N GLU A 128 6.11 14.00 -3.32
CA GLU A 128 7.28 13.84 -2.46
C GLU A 128 6.99 12.95 -1.24
N GLU A 129 5.76 12.92 -0.78
CA GLU A 129 5.36 12.05 0.33
C GLU A 129 5.42 10.57 -0.03
N LEU A 130 5.38 10.25 -1.32
CA LEU A 130 5.37 8.87 -1.83
C LEU A 130 6.77 8.36 -2.20
N PHE A 131 7.70 9.27 -2.46
CA PHE A 131 9.01 8.89 -3.04
C PHE A 131 10.22 9.43 -2.29
#